data_f50e57c353f31cff3490d0b183b3cc6c
#
_entry.id   f50e57c353f31cff3490d0b183b3cc6c
#
_cell.length_a   1.000
_cell.length_b   1.000
_cell.length_c   1.000
_cell.angle_alpha   90.00
_cell.angle_beta   90.00
_cell.angle_gamma   90.00
#
_symmetry.space_group_name_H-M   'P 1'
#
loop_
_entity.id
_entity.type
_entity.pdbx_description
1 polymer ?
#
loop_
_entity_poly.entity_id
_entity_poly.type
_entity_poly.pdbx_seq_one_letter_code
_entity_poly.pdbx_strand_id
1 'polypeptide(L)'
;MSNQLILIRHGKSVWNKKNIFTGWVDVDLDSEGTSEALKAADLISKVNLKPTAAFTSYLKRAQETLNIIVKNLKLNDVEVNYAWELNERHYGALQGLNKDEVKEKYGEEQFLKWRRGYNTPPPALNVDSEMNPKLDPLYKGITNLPLTECLADTYERVIPYWENNIKPIVLKNTTIISAHGNSLRALCKYLFSVSDKEIVNLEIPTGNPLMITLNNSCKIQSA
;
A
#
# COMPACT_ATOMS: atom_id res chain seq x y z
N MET A 1 0.16 20.94 18.52
CA MET A 1 1.14 20.03 17.86
C MET A 1 0.52 19.69 16.51
N SER A 2 1.31 19.75 15.42
CA SER A 2 0.83 19.38 14.09
C SER A 2 0.86 17.86 13.98
N ASN A 3 -0.26 17.28 13.58
CA ASN A 3 -0.38 15.84 13.36
C ASN A 3 0.29 15.50 12.04
N GLN A 4 1.37 14.73 12.07
CA GLN A 4 2.15 14.39 10.89
C GLN A 4 1.89 12.97 10.45
N LEU A 5 1.58 12.79 9.18
CA LEU A 5 1.38 11.51 8.53
C LEU A 5 2.37 11.34 7.38
N ILE A 6 3.10 10.25 7.38
CA ILE A 6 4.04 9.89 6.32
C ILE A 6 3.47 8.65 5.62
N LEU A 7 3.17 8.78 4.33
CA LEU A 7 2.77 7.67 3.48
C LEU A 7 3.94 7.26 2.61
N ILE A 8 4.28 5.98 2.60
CA ILE A 8 5.33 5.45 1.75
C ILE A 8 4.91 4.14 1.09
N ARG A 9 5.00 4.09 -0.22
CA ARG A 9 4.90 2.84 -0.95
C ARG A 9 6.20 2.07 -0.79
N HIS A 10 6.08 0.76 -0.54
CA HIS A 10 7.24 -0.13 -0.47
C HIS A 10 8.20 0.09 -1.64
N GLY A 11 9.49 -0.14 -1.39
CA GLY A 11 10.52 -0.14 -2.42
C GLY A 11 10.26 -1.16 -3.52
N LYS A 12 10.96 -1.04 -4.64
CA LYS A 12 10.82 -1.94 -5.79
C LYS A 12 11.02 -3.40 -5.39
N SER A 13 10.04 -4.24 -5.70
CA SER A 13 10.12 -5.68 -5.44
C SER A 13 10.70 -6.45 -6.63
N VAL A 14 11.10 -7.69 -6.40
CA VAL A 14 11.61 -8.58 -7.46
C VAL A 14 10.59 -8.77 -8.60
N TRP A 15 9.28 -8.74 -8.30
CA TRP A 15 8.23 -8.84 -9.32
C TRP A 15 7.89 -7.50 -9.98
N ASN A 16 8.10 -6.38 -9.30
CA ASN A 16 8.04 -5.07 -9.98
C ASN A 16 9.10 -4.98 -11.08
N LYS A 17 10.33 -5.43 -10.79
CA LYS A 17 11.42 -5.47 -11.76
C LYS A 17 11.15 -6.37 -12.97
N LYS A 18 10.48 -7.50 -12.74
CA LYS A 18 10.08 -8.47 -13.78
C LYS A 18 8.79 -8.07 -14.50
N ASN A 19 8.17 -6.91 -14.20
CA ASN A 19 6.91 -6.45 -14.75
C ASN A 19 5.74 -7.43 -14.56
N ILE A 20 5.66 -8.10 -13.38
CA ILE A 20 4.65 -9.09 -13.03
C ILE A 20 3.58 -8.46 -12.14
N PHE A 21 2.31 -8.90 -12.30
CA PHE A 21 1.23 -8.59 -11.37
C PHE A 21 1.46 -9.28 -10.02
N THR A 22 1.71 -8.53 -8.96
CA THR A 22 2.08 -9.09 -7.66
C THR A 22 0.88 -9.38 -6.78
N GLY A 23 0.01 -8.38 -6.56
CA GLY A 23 -1.14 -8.52 -5.65
C GLY A 23 -0.72 -8.94 -4.24
N TRP A 24 -1.31 -10.03 -3.75
CA TRP A 24 -1.06 -10.58 -2.41
C TRP A 24 0.04 -11.65 -2.38
N VAL A 25 0.64 -11.99 -3.52
CA VAL A 25 1.82 -12.87 -3.53
C VAL A 25 2.94 -12.18 -2.74
N ASP A 26 3.50 -12.90 -1.77
CA ASP A 26 4.49 -12.35 -0.86
C ASP A 26 5.89 -12.49 -1.42
N VAL A 27 6.39 -11.39 -1.97
CA VAL A 27 7.70 -11.29 -2.63
C VAL A 27 8.59 -10.27 -1.92
N ASP A 28 9.88 -10.50 -1.95
CA ASP A 28 10.90 -9.67 -1.31
C ASP A 28 11.16 -8.38 -2.12
N LEU A 29 11.81 -7.41 -1.47
CA LEU A 29 12.40 -6.27 -2.15
C LEU A 29 13.55 -6.75 -3.06
N ASP A 30 13.81 -6.00 -4.14
CA ASP A 30 15.08 -6.14 -4.85
C ASP A 30 16.14 -5.17 -4.27
N SER A 31 17.35 -5.21 -4.81
CA SER A 31 18.44 -4.32 -4.37
C SER A 31 18.14 -2.84 -4.58
N GLU A 32 17.40 -2.50 -5.64
CA GLU A 32 16.96 -1.13 -5.93
C GLU A 32 15.92 -0.69 -4.89
N GLY A 33 14.96 -1.57 -4.54
CA GLY A 33 13.95 -1.30 -3.52
C GLY A 33 14.55 -1.08 -2.13
N THR A 34 15.60 -1.82 -1.78
CA THR A 34 16.38 -1.58 -0.56
C THR A 34 17.02 -0.18 -0.59
N SER A 35 17.61 0.23 -1.72
CA SER A 35 18.20 1.56 -1.90
C SER A 35 17.15 2.67 -1.84
N GLU A 36 15.96 2.45 -2.39
CA GLU A 36 14.82 3.36 -2.31
C GLU A 36 14.36 3.58 -0.86
N ALA A 37 14.28 2.50 -0.06
CA ALA A 37 13.93 2.59 1.36
C ALA A 37 14.96 3.38 2.18
N LEU A 38 16.26 3.22 1.89
CA LEU A 38 17.33 4.02 2.50
C LEU A 38 17.21 5.50 2.16
N LYS A 39 16.97 5.83 0.88
CA LYS A 39 16.72 7.21 0.44
C LYS A 39 15.50 7.83 1.10
N ALA A 40 14.43 7.04 1.28
CA ALA A 40 13.24 7.50 1.99
C ALA A 40 13.56 7.86 3.45
N ALA A 41 14.36 7.06 4.15
CA ALA A 41 14.81 7.37 5.50
C ALA A 41 15.59 8.68 5.54
N ASP A 42 16.50 8.92 4.58
CA ASP A 42 17.25 10.17 4.48
C ASP A 42 16.34 11.39 4.25
N LEU A 43 15.31 11.26 3.39
CA LEU A 43 14.35 12.33 3.15
C LEU A 43 13.54 12.66 4.40
N ILE A 44 13.07 11.65 5.13
CA ILE A 44 12.35 11.82 6.40
C ILE A 44 13.25 12.49 7.46
N SER A 45 14.51 12.08 7.53
CA SER A 45 15.49 12.66 8.45
C SER A 45 15.72 14.17 8.20
N LYS A 46 15.82 14.58 6.91
CA LYS A 46 16.06 15.99 6.53
C LYS A 46 14.96 16.95 6.97
N VAL A 47 13.71 16.46 7.08
CA VAL A 47 12.59 17.27 7.58
C VAL A 47 12.40 17.11 9.09
N ASN A 48 13.30 16.41 9.76
CA ASN A 48 13.34 16.20 11.21
C ASN A 48 12.04 15.61 11.79
N LEU A 49 11.34 14.78 11.01
CA LEU A 49 10.18 14.01 11.46
C LEU A 49 10.65 12.73 12.15
N LYS A 50 10.12 12.48 13.34
CA LYS A 50 10.38 11.27 14.13
C LYS A 50 9.07 10.53 14.36
N PRO A 51 8.72 9.55 13.50
CA PRO A 51 7.57 8.71 13.74
C PRO A 51 7.64 7.99 15.09
N THR A 52 6.54 8.01 15.83
CA THR A 52 6.36 7.28 17.09
C THR A 52 5.37 6.15 16.97
N ALA A 53 4.61 6.12 15.87
CA ALA A 53 3.72 5.02 15.51
C ALA A 53 3.91 4.65 14.04
N ALA A 54 3.80 3.38 13.72
CA ALA A 54 3.94 2.85 12.39
C ALA A 54 2.84 1.84 12.06
N PHE A 55 2.40 1.84 10.80
CA PHE A 55 1.47 0.86 10.26
C PHE A 55 2.05 0.24 9.00
N THR A 56 1.84 -1.05 8.82
CA THR A 56 2.25 -1.75 7.60
C THR A 56 1.30 -2.90 7.28
N SER A 57 1.42 -3.44 6.07
CA SER A 57 0.64 -4.58 5.63
C SER A 57 1.21 -5.91 6.14
N TYR A 58 0.52 -7.01 5.84
CA TYR A 58 1.05 -8.36 6.07
C TYR A 58 2.11 -8.78 5.05
N LEU A 59 2.34 -8.02 3.98
CA LEU A 59 3.25 -8.40 2.89
C LEU A 59 4.68 -7.90 3.16
N LYS A 60 5.66 -8.81 3.07
CA LYS A 60 7.08 -8.60 3.42
C LYS A 60 7.67 -7.33 2.83
N ARG A 61 7.46 -7.06 1.54
CA ARG A 61 8.06 -5.90 0.87
C ARG A 61 7.70 -4.55 1.54
N ALA A 62 6.49 -4.43 2.13
CA ALA A 62 6.11 -3.24 2.89
C ALA A 62 6.74 -3.24 4.28
N GLN A 63 6.79 -4.40 4.93
CA GLN A 63 7.44 -4.58 6.24
C GLN A 63 8.95 -4.32 6.16
N GLU A 64 9.63 -4.88 5.16
CA GLU A 64 11.07 -4.68 4.93
C GLU A 64 11.39 -3.20 4.67
N THR A 65 10.57 -2.52 3.84
CA THR A 65 10.72 -1.08 3.61
C THR A 65 10.61 -0.30 4.92
N LEU A 66 9.59 -0.59 5.74
CA LEU A 66 9.42 0.04 7.05
C LEU A 66 10.60 -0.25 7.97
N ASN A 67 11.03 -1.51 8.07
CA ASN A 67 12.14 -1.92 8.93
C ASN A 67 13.45 -1.20 8.57
N ILE A 68 13.74 -1.04 7.28
CA ILE A 68 14.91 -0.28 6.81
C ILE A 68 14.81 1.18 7.26
N ILE A 69 13.66 1.82 7.12
CA ILE A 69 13.42 3.21 7.53
C ILE A 69 13.57 3.36 9.04
N VAL A 70 12.89 2.55 9.83
CA VAL A 70 12.92 2.58 11.30
C VAL A 70 14.35 2.42 11.82
N LYS A 71 15.09 1.44 11.27
CA LYS A 71 16.49 1.20 11.63
C LYS A 71 17.40 2.40 11.31
N ASN A 72 17.27 2.98 10.12
CA ASN A 72 18.11 4.12 9.71
C ASN A 72 17.80 5.40 10.49
N LEU A 73 16.53 5.62 10.82
CA LEU A 73 16.10 6.76 11.65
C LEU A 73 16.38 6.53 13.14
N LYS A 74 16.88 5.33 13.54
CA LYS A 74 17.15 4.92 14.93
C LYS A 74 15.92 5.08 15.84
N LEU A 75 14.75 4.70 15.33
CA LEU A 75 13.48 4.75 16.07
C LEU A 75 13.32 3.48 16.91
N ASN A 76 13.86 3.49 18.13
CA ASN A 76 13.90 2.30 18.99
C ASN A 76 12.53 1.97 19.62
N ASP A 77 11.67 2.99 19.80
CA ASP A 77 10.42 2.86 20.56
C ASP A 77 9.17 3.03 19.65
N VAL A 78 9.32 2.85 18.33
CA VAL A 78 8.19 2.94 17.42
C VAL A 78 7.29 1.70 17.53
N GLU A 79 6.02 1.90 17.86
CA GLU A 79 5.02 0.84 17.84
C GLU A 79 4.61 0.51 16.41
N VAL A 80 4.82 -0.74 15.99
CA VAL A 80 4.48 -1.21 14.63
C VAL A 80 3.21 -2.03 14.65
N ASN A 81 2.20 -1.56 13.92
CA ASN A 81 0.91 -2.21 13.76
C ASN A 81 0.82 -2.86 12.37
N TYR A 82 0.48 -4.14 12.32
CA TYR A 82 0.32 -4.93 11.09
C TYR A 82 -1.16 -5.08 10.77
N ALA A 83 -1.54 -4.85 9.51
CA ALA A 83 -2.92 -4.89 9.09
C ALA A 83 -3.07 -5.42 7.65
N TRP A 84 -3.87 -6.47 7.48
CA TRP A 84 -4.17 -7.00 6.15
C TRP A 84 -4.95 -6.00 5.29
N GLU A 85 -5.70 -5.11 5.92
CA GLU A 85 -6.43 -4.02 5.26
C GLU A 85 -5.49 -3.06 4.51
N LEU A 86 -4.21 -3.04 4.87
CA LEU A 86 -3.18 -2.27 4.16
C LEU A 86 -2.48 -3.06 3.05
N ASN A 87 -2.82 -4.34 2.83
CA ASN A 87 -2.28 -5.13 1.72
C ASN A 87 -2.51 -4.45 0.36
N GLU A 88 -1.72 -4.84 -0.63
CA GLU A 88 -1.95 -4.44 -2.02
C GLU A 88 -3.34 -4.94 -2.47
N ARG A 89 -3.90 -4.32 -3.50
CA ARG A 89 -5.09 -4.82 -4.17
C ARG A 89 -4.87 -6.25 -4.66
N HIS A 90 -5.84 -7.12 -4.43
CA HIS A 90 -5.79 -8.49 -4.89
C HIS A 90 -6.06 -8.56 -6.40
N TYR A 91 -5.05 -8.90 -7.19
CA TYR A 91 -5.17 -8.93 -8.65
C TYR A 91 -5.82 -10.19 -9.22
N GLY A 92 -6.43 -11.04 -8.37
CA GLY A 92 -7.15 -12.24 -8.80
C GLY A 92 -6.28 -13.19 -9.64
N ALA A 93 -6.84 -13.69 -10.73
CA ALA A 93 -6.15 -14.59 -11.65
C ALA A 93 -5.02 -13.94 -12.46
N LEU A 94 -4.81 -12.62 -12.34
CA LEU A 94 -3.67 -11.97 -12.98
C LEU A 94 -2.39 -12.08 -12.13
N GLN A 95 -2.47 -12.47 -10.85
CA GLN A 95 -1.29 -12.65 -10.01
C GLN A 95 -0.32 -13.65 -10.64
N GLY A 96 0.96 -13.29 -10.72
CA GLY A 96 2.01 -14.09 -11.36
C GLY A 96 2.15 -13.91 -12.86
N LEU A 97 1.21 -13.23 -13.55
CA LEU A 97 1.30 -13.00 -14.99
C LEU A 97 2.13 -11.75 -15.31
N ASN A 98 2.85 -11.80 -16.44
CA ASN A 98 3.55 -10.65 -16.97
C ASN A 98 2.56 -9.62 -17.52
N LYS A 99 2.79 -8.33 -17.22
CA LYS A 99 1.86 -7.27 -17.58
C LYS A 99 1.77 -7.01 -19.09
N ASP A 100 2.89 -7.19 -19.81
CA ASP A 100 2.91 -6.99 -21.26
C ASP A 100 2.17 -8.13 -21.97
N GLU A 101 2.33 -9.38 -21.52
CA GLU A 101 1.57 -10.54 -22.01
C GLU A 101 0.07 -10.39 -21.76
N VAL A 102 -0.32 -9.89 -20.58
CA VAL A 102 -1.74 -9.59 -20.28
C VAL A 102 -2.28 -8.49 -21.18
N LYS A 103 -1.49 -7.44 -21.43
CA LYS A 103 -1.86 -6.35 -22.33
C LYS A 103 -2.01 -6.85 -23.77
N GLU A 104 -1.10 -7.68 -24.25
CA GLU A 104 -1.15 -8.29 -25.58
C GLU A 104 -2.40 -9.20 -25.73
N LYS A 105 -2.66 -10.05 -24.73
CA LYS A 105 -3.76 -11.02 -24.77
C LYS A 105 -5.16 -10.39 -24.70
N TYR A 106 -5.35 -9.35 -23.86
CA TYR A 106 -6.68 -8.79 -23.56
C TYR A 106 -6.90 -7.39 -24.13
N GLY A 107 -5.89 -6.80 -24.77
CA GLY A 107 -5.92 -5.45 -25.30
C GLY A 107 -5.66 -4.38 -24.23
N GLU A 108 -5.21 -3.21 -24.70
CA GLU A 108 -4.80 -2.10 -23.82
C GLU A 108 -5.94 -1.56 -22.98
N GLU A 109 -7.13 -1.42 -23.55
CA GLU A 109 -8.30 -0.88 -22.87
C GLU A 109 -8.69 -1.73 -21.66
N GLN A 110 -8.80 -3.07 -21.86
CA GLN A 110 -9.17 -3.98 -20.78
C GLN A 110 -8.05 -4.07 -19.72
N PHE A 111 -6.79 -4.09 -20.16
CA PHE A 111 -5.63 -4.05 -19.27
C PHE A 111 -5.65 -2.81 -18.37
N LEU A 112 -5.93 -1.62 -18.94
CA LEU A 112 -6.02 -0.37 -18.18
C LEU A 112 -7.20 -0.36 -17.22
N LYS A 113 -8.36 -0.91 -17.59
CA LYS A 113 -9.51 -1.08 -16.69
C LYS A 113 -9.13 -1.90 -15.47
N TRP A 114 -8.46 -3.04 -15.65
CA TRP A 114 -8.00 -3.87 -14.53
C TRP A 114 -6.88 -3.23 -13.72
N ARG A 115 -5.95 -2.53 -14.36
CA ARG A 115 -4.77 -1.98 -13.71
C ARG A 115 -5.05 -0.65 -13.00
N ARG A 116 -5.87 0.22 -13.55
CA ARG A 116 -6.07 1.61 -13.13
C ARG A 116 -7.49 1.96 -12.77
N GLY A 117 -8.46 1.25 -13.33
CA GLY A 117 -9.88 1.53 -13.14
C GLY A 117 -10.30 1.43 -11.67
N TYR A 118 -11.34 2.22 -11.34
CA TYR A 118 -11.87 2.27 -9.98
C TYR A 118 -12.79 1.08 -9.69
N ASN A 119 -13.71 0.74 -10.60
CA ASN A 119 -14.81 -0.22 -10.36
C ASN A 119 -14.67 -1.56 -11.11
N THR A 120 -13.57 -1.81 -11.83
CA THR A 120 -13.44 -3.02 -12.65
C THR A 120 -12.41 -3.97 -12.05
N PRO A 121 -12.81 -5.04 -11.36
CA PRO A 121 -11.89 -6.03 -10.82
C PRO A 121 -11.33 -6.91 -11.96
N PRO A 122 -10.09 -7.42 -11.81
CA PRO A 122 -9.59 -8.52 -12.62
C PRO A 122 -10.45 -9.78 -12.46
N PRO A 123 -10.29 -10.79 -13.33
CA PRO A 123 -10.91 -12.10 -13.13
C PRO A 123 -10.54 -12.66 -11.76
N ALA A 124 -11.53 -13.24 -11.07
CA ALA A 124 -11.32 -13.82 -9.74
C ALA A 124 -10.32 -14.97 -9.80
N LEU A 125 -9.54 -15.11 -8.74
CA LEU A 125 -8.69 -16.28 -8.53
C LEU A 125 -9.55 -17.52 -8.34
N ASN A 126 -9.10 -18.67 -8.86
CA ASN A 126 -9.75 -19.94 -8.59
C ASN A 126 -9.67 -20.25 -7.09
N VAL A 127 -10.76 -20.76 -6.51
CA VAL A 127 -10.85 -21.11 -5.09
C VAL A 127 -9.84 -22.18 -4.66
N ASP A 128 -9.45 -23.06 -5.58
CA ASP A 128 -8.48 -24.15 -5.37
C ASP A 128 -7.03 -23.70 -5.64
N SER A 129 -6.81 -22.44 -5.99
CA SER A 129 -5.46 -21.93 -6.24
C SER A 129 -4.64 -21.92 -4.95
N GLU A 130 -3.37 -22.31 -5.05
CA GLU A 130 -2.39 -22.17 -3.96
C GLU A 130 -2.19 -20.72 -3.50
N MET A 131 -2.53 -19.74 -4.36
CA MET A 131 -2.49 -18.31 -4.04
C MET A 131 -3.77 -17.82 -3.33
N ASN A 132 -4.72 -18.72 -3.02
CA ASN A 132 -5.95 -18.35 -2.31
C ASN A 132 -5.60 -17.96 -0.87
N PRO A 133 -5.83 -16.69 -0.44
CA PRO A 133 -5.45 -16.23 0.89
C PRO A 133 -6.19 -16.97 2.01
N LYS A 134 -7.32 -17.64 1.73
CA LYS A 134 -8.00 -18.50 2.71
C LYS A 134 -7.22 -19.75 3.10
N LEU A 135 -6.26 -20.16 2.26
CA LEU A 135 -5.38 -21.31 2.52
C LEU A 135 -4.09 -20.89 3.25
N ASP A 136 -3.80 -19.60 3.33
CA ASP A 136 -2.62 -19.09 4.01
C ASP A 136 -2.88 -18.90 5.49
N PRO A 137 -2.10 -19.56 6.39
CA PRO A 137 -2.22 -19.42 7.84
C PRO A 137 -2.12 -17.97 8.36
N LEU A 138 -1.45 -17.08 7.61
CA LEU A 138 -1.31 -15.66 7.93
C LEU A 138 -2.67 -14.95 8.06
N TYR A 139 -3.67 -15.39 7.29
CA TYR A 139 -5.01 -14.81 7.27
C TYR A 139 -6.04 -15.60 8.07
N LYS A 140 -5.58 -16.55 8.91
CA LYS A 140 -6.49 -17.38 9.72
C LYS A 140 -7.38 -16.51 10.61
N GLY A 141 -8.68 -16.76 10.54
CA GLY A 141 -9.70 -16.04 11.34
C GLY A 141 -10.28 -14.82 10.63
N ILE A 142 -9.75 -14.44 9.47
CA ILE A 142 -10.33 -13.38 8.64
C ILE A 142 -11.35 -13.98 7.68
N THR A 143 -12.61 -13.53 7.76
CA THR A 143 -13.74 -14.17 7.05
C THR A 143 -13.92 -13.67 5.61
N ASN A 144 -13.66 -12.39 5.34
CA ASN A 144 -14.00 -11.73 4.09
C ASN A 144 -12.76 -11.49 3.21
N LEU A 145 -11.92 -12.52 3.04
CA LEU A 145 -10.75 -12.42 2.18
C LEU A 145 -11.12 -12.40 0.70
N PRO A 146 -10.62 -11.43 -0.09
CA PRO A 146 -10.97 -11.31 -1.51
C PRO A 146 -10.27 -12.36 -2.36
N LEU A 147 -10.93 -12.78 -3.44
CA LEU A 147 -10.31 -13.53 -4.55
C LEU A 147 -9.98 -12.63 -5.75
N THR A 148 -10.42 -11.39 -5.73
CA THR A 148 -10.09 -10.31 -6.66
C THR A 148 -10.57 -8.99 -6.07
N GLU A 149 -9.95 -7.88 -6.46
CA GLU A 149 -10.36 -6.54 -6.04
C GLU A 149 -10.19 -5.54 -7.19
N CYS A 150 -11.17 -4.64 -7.34
CA CYS A 150 -10.95 -3.34 -7.96
C CYS A 150 -10.45 -2.32 -6.91
N LEU A 151 -10.24 -1.08 -7.29
CA LEU A 151 -9.79 -0.06 -6.34
C LEU A 151 -10.89 0.32 -5.34
N ALA A 152 -12.18 0.23 -5.74
CA ALA A 152 -13.31 0.46 -4.84
C ALA A 152 -13.34 -0.57 -3.70
N ASP A 153 -13.13 -1.86 -4.01
CA ASP A 153 -13.07 -2.91 -2.98
C ASP A 153 -11.90 -2.67 -2.01
N THR A 154 -10.74 -2.26 -2.54
CA THR A 154 -9.58 -1.86 -1.72
C THR A 154 -9.92 -0.67 -0.81
N TYR A 155 -10.66 0.33 -1.33
CA TYR A 155 -11.12 1.49 -0.58
C TYR A 155 -12.05 1.07 0.58
N GLU A 156 -12.99 0.15 0.32
CA GLU A 156 -13.96 -0.33 1.30
C GLU A 156 -13.32 -1.02 2.52
N ARG A 157 -12.13 -1.61 2.37
CA ARG A 157 -11.39 -2.17 3.52
C ARG A 157 -10.39 -1.20 4.16
N VAL A 158 -9.74 -0.35 3.35
CA VAL A 158 -8.73 0.60 3.86
C VAL A 158 -9.36 1.71 4.70
N ILE A 159 -10.50 2.27 4.25
CA ILE A 159 -11.05 3.46 4.92
C ILE A 159 -11.66 3.18 6.30
N PRO A 160 -12.43 2.10 6.50
CA PRO A 160 -12.86 1.75 7.86
C PRO A 160 -11.68 1.50 8.81
N TYR A 161 -10.60 0.86 8.31
CA TYR A 161 -9.39 0.64 9.11
C TYR A 161 -8.69 1.97 9.44
N TRP A 162 -8.59 2.88 8.47
CA TRP A 162 -8.09 4.24 8.70
C TRP A 162 -8.89 4.95 9.79
N GLU A 163 -10.20 5.01 9.68
CA GLU A 163 -11.05 5.75 10.62
C GLU A 163 -11.00 5.20 12.05
N ASN A 164 -11.01 3.87 12.19
CA ASN A 164 -11.13 3.21 13.49
C ASN A 164 -9.76 2.95 14.18
N ASN A 165 -8.69 2.74 13.43
CA ASN A 165 -7.41 2.29 13.97
C ASN A 165 -6.27 3.31 13.76
N ILE A 166 -6.15 3.89 12.56
CA ILE A 166 -4.99 4.74 12.23
C ILE A 166 -5.24 6.20 12.66
N LYS A 167 -6.35 6.76 12.27
CA LYS A 167 -6.71 8.17 12.52
C LYS A 167 -6.62 8.59 14.01
N PRO A 168 -7.12 7.80 14.99
CA PRO A 168 -6.99 8.14 16.40
C PRO A 168 -5.53 8.22 16.87
N ILE A 169 -4.63 7.46 16.24
CA ILE A 169 -3.20 7.44 16.54
C ILE A 169 -2.51 8.65 15.90
N VAL A 170 -2.80 8.93 14.63
CA VAL A 170 -2.24 10.09 13.89
C VAL A 170 -2.55 11.41 14.60
N LEU A 171 -3.74 11.54 15.23
CA LEU A 171 -4.11 12.74 15.99
C LEU A 171 -3.25 12.99 17.23
N LYS A 172 -2.42 12.04 17.63
CA LYS A 172 -1.58 12.13 18.83
C LYS A 172 -0.09 11.90 18.55
N ASN A 173 0.24 11.41 17.35
CA ASN A 173 1.57 10.92 17.00
C ASN A 173 1.99 11.36 15.62
N THR A 174 3.29 11.50 15.39
CA THR A 174 3.85 11.42 14.04
C THR A 174 3.79 9.96 13.60
N THR A 175 3.04 9.68 12.55
CA THR A 175 2.73 8.31 12.13
C THR A 175 3.26 8.05 10.73
N ILE A 176 3.87 6.88 10.53
CA ILE A 176 4.29 6.38 9.20
C ILE A 176 3.43 5.19 8.77
N ILE A 177 2.98 5.18 7.52
CA ILE A 177 2.31 4.04 6.87
C ILE A 177 3.18 3.56 5.73
N SER A 178 3.73 2.36 5.85
CA SER A 178 4.40 1.67 4.74
C SER A 178 3.48 0.63 4.14
N ALA A 179 3.02 0.88 2.90
CA ALA A 179 2.01 0.04 2.27
C ALA A 179 2.24 -0.07 0.74
N HIS A 180 1.18 -0.15 -0.06
CA HIS A 180 1.25 -0.49 -1.47
C HIS A 180 0.60 0.56 -2.36
N GLY A 181 0.84 0.44 -3.68
CA GLY A 181 0.32 1.39 -4.65
C GLY A 181 -1.18 1.61 -4.55
N ASN A 182 -1.98 0.54 -4.50
CA ASN A 182 -3.43 0.69 -4.50
C ASN A 182 -4.03 0.96 -3.10
N SER A 183 -3.50 0.39 -2.03
CA SER A 183 -3.96 0.74 -0.68
C SER A 183 -3.68 2.21 -0.35
N LEU A 184 -2.51 2.74 -0.75
CA LEU A 184 -2.21 4.17 -0.59
C LEU A 184 -3.02 5.06 -1.54
N ARG A 185 -3.32 4.62 -2.78
CA ARG A 185 -4.23 5.33 -3.69
C ARG A 185 -5.64 5.44 -3.09
N ALA A 186 -6.14 4.36 -2.48
CA ALA A 186 -7.42 4.37 -1.79
C ALA A 186 -7.43 5.37 -0.62
N LEU A 187 -6.38 5.37 0.19
CA LEU A 187 -6.23 6.33 1.30
C LEU A 187 -6.09 7.78 0.79
N CYS A 188 -5.27 8.02 -0.23
CA CYS A 188 -5.14 9.34 -0.84
C CYS A 188 -6.44 9.82 -1.47
N LYS A 189 -7.21 8.93 -2.13
CA LYS A 189 -8.54 9.27 -2.66
C LYS A 189 -9.45 9.83 -1.55
N TYR A 190 -9.44 9.21 -0.38
CA TYR A 190 -10.20 9.66 0.77
C TYR A 190 -9.68 10.99 1.33
N LEU A 191 -8.40 11.07 1.65
CA LEU A 191 -7.78 12.23 2.31
C LEU A 191 -7.84 13.49 1.44
N PHE A 192 -7.60 13.38 0.15
CA PHE A 192 -7.55 14.50 -0.81
C PHE A 192 -8.85 14.68 -1.60
N SER A 193 -9.90 13.90 -1.30
CA SER A 193 -11.20 13.95 -1.99
C SER A 193 -11.06 13.79 -3.53
N VAL A 194 -10.15 12.93 -3.97
CA VAL A 194 -9.90 12.66 -5.40
C VAL A 194 -11.10 11.95 -6.02
N SER A 195 -11.60 12.44 -7.15
CA SER A 195 -12.73 11.82 -7.84
C SER A 195 -12.38 10.45 -8.48
N ASP A 196 -13.41 9.67 -8.84
CA ASP A 196 -13.23 8.37 -9.53
C ASP A 196 -12.58 8.53 -10.91
N LYS A 197 -12.75 9.68 -11.55
CA LYS A 197 -12.12 9.99 -12.85
C LYS A 197 -10.64 10.34 -12.69
N GLU A 198 -10.30 11.07 -11.65
CA GLU A 198 -8.92 11.52 -11.42
C GLU A 198 -8.04 10.44 -10.82
N ILE A 199 -8.61 9.52 -10.00
CA ILE A 199 -7.84 8.48 -9.31
C ILE A 199 -7.09 7.56 -10.28
N VAL A 200 -7.56 7.41 -11.52
CA VAL A 200 -6.89 6.57 -12.53
C VAL A 200 -5.49 7.07 -12.87
N ASN A 201 -5.26 8.38 -12.74
CA ASN A 201 -4.00 9.05 -13.04
C ASN A 201 -3.09 9.20 -11.82
N LEU A 202 -3.59 8.94 -10.59
CA LEU A 202 -2.77 9.04 -9.40
C LEU A 202 -1.78 7.89 -9.35
N GLU A 203 -0.50 8.21 -9.32
CA GLU A 203 0.58 7.27 -9.08
C GLU A 203 1.26 7.54 -7.75
N ILE A 204 1.56 6.46 -7.03
CA ILE A 204 2.39 6.51 -5.82
C ILE A 204 3.73 5.84 -6.19
N PRO A 205 4.81 6.61 -6.36
CA PRO A 205 6.13 6.05 -6.68
C PRO A 205 6.66 5.20 -5.52
N THR A 206 7.49 4.21 -5.82
CA THR A 206 8.15 3.38 -4.81
C THR A 206 9.19 4.21 -4.03
N GLY A 207 9.32 3.93 -2.74
CA GLY A 207 10.37 4.52 -1.90
C GLY A 207 10.36 6.06 -1.79
N ASN A 208 9.27 6.73 -2.19
CA ASN A 208 9.15 8.19 -2.10
C ASN A 208 8.13 8.57 -1.04
N PRO A 209 8.53 9.16 0.10
CA PRO A 209 7.60 9.50 1.17
C PRO A 209 6.75 10.73 0.80
N LEU A 210 5.43 10.60 0.97
CA LEU A 210 4.48 11.72 0.97
C LEU A 210 4.26 12.16 2.43
N MET A 211 4.61 13.39 2.75
CA MET A 211 4.50 13.94 4.10
C MET A 211 3.31 14.88 4.17
N ILE A 212 2.36 14.58 5.06
CA ILE A 212 1.09 15.27 5.18
C ILE A 212 0.97 15.85 6.58
N THR A 213 0.66 17.15 6.66
CA THR A 213 0.28 17.80 7.91
C THR A 213 -1.24 17.86 8.02
N LEU A 214 -1.77 17.33 9.12
CA LEU A 214 -3.20 17.27 9.38
C LEU A 214 -3.57 18.21 10.54
N ASN A 215 -4.75 18.82 10.48
CA ASN A 215 -5.32 19.53 11.61
C ASN A 215 -5.96 18.56 12.63
N ASN A 216 -6.48 19.08 13.74
CA ASN A 216 -7.12 18.27 14.78
C ASN A 216 -8.40 17.54 14.33
N SER A 217 -8.95 17.88 13.17
CA SER A 217 -10.07 17.17 12.54
C SER A 217 -9.63 16.21 11.44
N CYS A 218 -8.33 15.89 11.37
CA CYS A 218 -7.70 15.07 10.31
C CYS A 218 -7.92 15.59 8.88
N LYS A 219 -8.10 16.91 8.71
CA LYS A 219 -8.11 17.53 7.38
C LYS A 219 -6.70 17.99 7.02
N ILE A 220 -6.36 17.86 5.75
CA ILE A 220 -5.05 18.25 5.23
C ILE A 220 -4.86 19.77 5.36
N GLN A 221 -3.72 20.17 5.91
CA GLN A 221 -3.23 21.54 5.94
C GLN A 221 -2.12 21.76 4.91
N SER A 222 -1.23 20.76 4.72
CA SER A 222 -0.19 20.75 3.71
C SER A 222 0.22 19.30 3.38
N ALA A 223 0.72 19.09 2.16
CA ALA A 223 1.24 17.81 1.68
C ALA A 223 2.41 18.04 0.70
#